data_9c582c08b57c307f428d4359ef36e506
#
_entry.id   9c582c08b57c307f428d4359ef36e506
#
_cell.length_a   1.000
_cell.length_b   1.000
_cell.length_c   1.000
_cell.angle_alpha   90.00
_cell.angle_beta   90.00
_cell.angle_gamma   90.00
#
_symmetry.space_group_name_H-M   'P 1'
#
loop_
_entity.id
_entity.type
_entity.pdbx_description
1 polymer ?
#
loop_
_entity_poly.entity_id
_entity_poly.type
_entity_poly.pdbx_seq_one_letter_code
_entity_poly.pdbx_strand_id
1 'polypeptide(L)'
;MTLVDLAVLILLALSGLVGFVRGMVREVLGLGAWIGALFIASPLGLFPYVQPVARRVIADPALADPAAFGAVFLVVLVLLWIVARVASDGVRASRLGGLDRTLGLVFGAARGAALVVVAYIVAGLAVPVDAWPAPVREARLLPAVHRGAVWLAGQLPPGYRPAVSPPPVGRETTAGALLHATPAGRAIPVRRRE
;
A
#
# COMPACT_ATOMS: atom_id res chain seq x y z
N MET A 1 13.70 -18.96 1.59
CA MET A 1 13.06 -17.73 2.10
C MET A 1 14.15 -16.72 2.34
N THR A 2 13.99 -15.52 1.80
CA THR A 2 14.93 -14.42 2.02
C THR A 2 14.54 -13.64 3.28
N LEU A 3 15.46 -12.75 3.74
CA LEU A 3 15.12 -11.81 4.83
C LEU A 3 13.93 -10.91 4.47
N VAL A 4 13.74 -10.64 3.18
CA VAL A 4 12.60 -9.84 2.69
C VAL A 4 11.28 -10.60 2.85
N ASP A 5 11.25 -11.90 2.52
CA ASP A 5 10.06 -12.73 2.77
C ASP A 5 9.67 -12.71 4.25
N LEU A 6 10.67 -12.87 5.13
CA LEU A 6 10.45 -12.84 6.58
C LEU A 6 9.91 -11.48 7.04
N ALA A 7 10.50 -10.38 6.55
CA ALA A 7 10.05 -9.03 6.86
C ALA A 7 8.60 -8.79 6.42
N VAL A 8 8.24 -9.25 5.22
CA VAL A 8 6.85 -9.16 4.71
C VAL A 8 5.89 -9.97 5.59
N LEU A 9 6.24 -11.20 5.95
CA LEU A 9 5.41 -12.03 6.82
C LEU A 9 5.22 -11.42 8.21
N ILE A 10 6.30 -10.87 8.80
CA ILE A 10 6.24 -10.15 10.07
C ILE A 10 5.33 -8.93 9.95
N LEU A 11 5.46 -8.14 8.89
CA LEU A 11 4.61 -6.99 8.66
C LEU A 11 3.12 -7.38 8.55
N LEU A 12 2.80 -8.46 7.81
CA LEU A 12 1.44 -8.97 7.69
C LEU A 12 0.90 -9.44 9.04
N ALA A 13 1.71 -10.20 9.80
CA ALA A 13 1.33 -10.71 11.11
C ALA A 13 1.10 -9.56 12.11
N LEU A 14 2.01 -8.59 12.20
CA LEU A 14 1.87 -7.42 13.06
C LEU A 14 0.66 -6.56 12.65
N SER A 15 0.47 -6.32 11.36
CA SER A 15 -0.68 -5.56 10.87
C SER A 15 -2.00 -6.27 11.17
N GLY A 16 -2.06 -7.61 11.01
CA GLY A 16 -3.20 -8.43 11.40
C GLY A 16 -3.45 -8.42 12.90
N LEU A 17 -2.40 -8.57 13.72
CA LEU A 17 -2.50 -8.53 15.18
C LEU A 17 -3.03 -7.16 15.67
N VAL A 18 -2.51 -6.06 15.12
CA VAL A 18 -3.03 -4.72 15.41
C VAL A 18 -4.51 -4.61 15.03
N GLY A 19 -4.90 -5.14 13.86
CA GLY A 19 -6.30 -5.19 13.43
C GLY A 19 -7.17 -6.02 14.38
N PHE A 20 -6.69 -7.18 14.84
CA PHE A 20 -7.37 -8.01 15.83
C PHE A 20 -7.57 -7.28 17.17
N VAL A 21 -6.53 -6.60 17.66
CA VAL A 21 -6.61 -5.82 18.91
C VAL A 21 -7.54 -4.62 18.76
N ARG A 22 -7.53 -3.95 17.62
CA ARG A 22 -8.35 -2.75 17.36
C ARG A 22 -9.79 -3.05 16.96
N GLY A 23 -10.04 -4.17 16.28
CA GLY A 23 -11.31 -4.52 15.66
C GLY A 23 -11.50 -3.87 14.29
N MET A 24 -12.31 -4.54 13.44
CA MET A 24 -12.57 -4.10 12.06
C MET A 24 -13.25 -2.73 12.00
N VAL A 25 -14.27 -2.51 12.83
CA VAL A 25 -15.03 -1.25 12.82
C VAL A 25 -14.10 -0.07 13.04
N ARG A 26 -13.18 -0.18 13.99
CA ARG A 26 -12.22 0.89 14.28
C ARG A 26 -11.22 1.12 13.14
N GLU A 27 -10.77 0.07 12.47
CA GLU A 27 -9.85 0.18 11.33
C GLU A 27 -10.55 0.83 10.13
N VAL A 28 -11.79 0.42 9.81
CA VAL A 28 -12.58 0.97 8.71
C VAL A 28 -12.97 2.43 8.97
N LEU A 29 -13.47 2.73 10.18
CA LEU A 29 -13.83 4.10 10.55
C LEU A 29 -12.58 5.00 10.62
N GLY A 30 -11.44 4.45 11.07
CA GLY A 30 -10.17 5.17 11.06
C GLY A 30 -9.74 5.56 9.64
N LEU A 31 -9.82 4.62 8.68
CA LEU A 31 -9.55 4.92 7.27
C LEU A 31 -10.55 5.93 6.71
N GLY A 32 -11.84 5.76 7.04
CA GLY A 32 -12.90 6.70 6.67
C GLY A 32 -12.66 8.11 7.24
N ALA A 33 -12.10 8.21 8.45
CA ALA A 33 -11.74 9.49 9.05
C ALA A 33 -10.65 10.24 8.25
N TRP A 34 -9.64 9.54 7.76
CA TRP A 34 -8.61 10.13 6.89
C TRP A 34 -9.20 10.61 5.56
N ILE A 35 -9.99 9.77 4.89
CA ILE A 35 -10.63 10.11 3.62
C ILE A 35 -11.61 11.27 3.82
N GLY A 36 -12.44 11.21 4.87
CA GLY A 36 -13.39 12.26 5.20
C GLY A 36 -12.72 13.59 5.53
N ALA A 37 -11.61 13.56 6.32
CA ALA A 37 -10.86 14.76 6.63
C ALA A 37 -10.22 15.39 5.41
N LEU A 38 -9.64 14.59 4.49
CA LEU A 38 -9.10 15.07 3.21
C LEU A 38 -10.20 15.71 2.35
N PHE A 39 -11.36 15.06 2.26
CA PHE A 39 -12.48 15.59 1.48
C PHE A 39 -13.02 16.90 2.05
N ILE A 40 -13.26 16.95 3.38
CA ILE A 40 -13.76 18.15 4.05
C ILE A 40 -12.74 19.30 4.03
N ALA A 41 -11.45 19.00 4.11
CA ALA A 41 -10.39 19.99 3.99
C ALA A 41 -10.11 20.44 2.55
N SER A 42 -10.66 19.75 1.55
CA SER A 42 -10.45 20.06 0.13
C SER A 42 -11.17 21.36 -0.32
N PRO A 43 -10.90 21.86 -1.52
CA PRO A 43 -11.62 22.98 -2.13
C PRO A 43 -13.13 22.74 -2.27
N LEU A 44 -13.58 21.48 -2.25
CA LEU A 44 -15.01 21.12 -2.27
C LEU A 44 -15.65 21.16 -0.89
N GLY A 45 -14.87 21.28 0.18
CA GLY A 45 -15.36 21.28 1.56
C GLY A 45 -15.18 22.64 2.25
N LEU A 46 -14.51 22.64 3.41
CA LEU A 46 -14.37 23.83 4.27
C LEU A 46 -13.21 24.75 3.88
N PHE A 47 -12.27 24.31 3.03
CA PHE A 47 -11.11 25.09 2.65
C PHE A 47 -11.44 26.49 2.17
N PRO A 48 -12.46 26.73 1.26
CA PRO A 48 -12.76 28.07 0.75
C PRO A 48 -13.22 29.05 1.83
N TYR A 49 -13.73 28.55 2.95
CA TYR A 49 -14.21 29.39 4.05
C TYR A 49 -13.06 29.76 5.01
N VAL A 50 -12.06 28.90 5.18
CA VAL A 50 -10.93 29.12 6.11
C VAL A 50 -9.76 29.83 5.42
N GLN A 51 -9.58 29.62 4.14
CA GLN A 51 -8.49 30.25 3.35
C GLN A 51 -8.43 31.79 3.48
N PRO A 52 -9.55 32.55 3.36
CA PRO A 52 -9.49 34.01 3.51
C PRO A 52 -9.07 34.45 4.91
N VAL A 53 -9.42 33.67 5.93
CA VAL A 53 -9.02 33.96 7.32
C VAL A 53 -7.52 33.70 7.49
N ALA A 54 -7.00 32.60 6.97
CA ALA A 54 -5.57 32.28 7.03
C ALA A 54 -4.73 33.36 6.32
N ARG A 55 -5.16 33.84 5.15
CA ARG A 55 -4.48 34.92 4.40
C ARG A 55 -4.52 36.28 5.08
N ARG A 56 -5.39 36.52 6.06
CA ARG A 56 -5.35 37.73 6.89
C ARG A 56 -4.29 37.65 7.99
N VAL A 57 -3.95 36.44 8.44
CA VAL A 57 -2.96 36.20 9.49
C VAL A 57 -1.58 35.96 8.92
N ILE A 58 -1.51 35.25 7.81
CA ILE A 58 -0.27 34.90 7.10
C ILE A 58 -0.27 35.63 5.77
N ALA A 59 0.63 36.62 5.66
CA ALA A 59 0.68 37.51 4.48
C ALA A 59 1.11 36.81 3.19
N ASP A 60 1.92 35.72 3.30
CA ASP A 60 2.37 34.93 2.16
C ASP A 60 1.35 33.85 1.79
N PRO A 61 0.70 33.91 0.60
CA PRO A 61 -0.26 32.91 0.14
C PRO A 61 0.32 31.50 0.02
N ALA A 62 1.63 31.37 -0.28
CA ALA A 62 2.29 30.08 -0.39
C ALA A 62 2.38 29.35 0.97
N LEU A 63 2.29 30.07 2.07
CA LEU A 63 2.24 29.54 3.42
C LEU A 63 0.81 29.51 3.98
N ALA A 64 -0.01 30.52 3.66
CA ALA A 64 -1.38 30.63 4.17
C ALA A 64 -2.28 29.50 3.68
N ASP A 65 -2.19 29.12 2.41
CA ASP A 65 -3.06 28.11 1.82
C ASP A 65 -2.78 26.70 2.35
N PRO A 66 -1.52 26.21 2.42
CA PRO A 66 -1.22 24.94 3.09
C PRO A 66 -1.54 24.94 4.59
N ALA A 67 -1.35 26.09 5.26
CA ALA A 67 -1.69 26.21 6.68
C ALA A 67 -3.20 26.12 6.90
N ALA A 68 -4.02 26.77 6.07
CA ALA A 68 -5.47 26.67 6.12
C ALA A 68 -5.94 25.23 5.89
N PHE A 69 -5.42 24.58 4.84
CA PHE A 69 -5.73 23.16 4.56
C PHE A 69 -5.34 22.26 5.73
N GLY A 70 -4.10 22.39 6.21
CA GLY A 70 -3.59 21.58 7.32
C GLY A 70 -4.38 21.77 8.61
N ALA A 71 -4.77 23.01 8.95
CA ALA A 71 -5.58 23.30 10.13
C ALA A 71 -6.96 22.65 10.04
N VAL A 72 -7.68 22.81 8.93
CA VAL A 72 -8.99 22.16 8.71
C VAL A 72 -8.84 20.65 8.74
N PHE A 73 -7.86 20.11 8.02
CA PHE A 73 -7.59 18.68 7.97
C PHE A 73 -7.36 18.10 9.35
N LEU A 74 -6.49 18.68 10.16
CA LEU A 74 -6.17 18.19 11.50
C LEU A 74 -7.37 18.26 12.44
N VAL A 75 -8.10 19.37 12.46
CA VAL A 75 -9.30 19.53 13.30
C VAL A 75 -10.35 18.48 12.93
N VAL A 76 -10.67 18.37 11.65
CA VAL A 76 -11.67 17.40 11.17
C VAL A 76 -11.21 15.97 11.42
N LEU A 77 -9.93 15.65 11.17
CA LEU A 77 -9.38 14.33 11.43
C LEU A 77 -9.52 13.93 12.88
N VAL A 78 -9.19 14.82 13.82
CA VAL A 78 -9.33 14.57 15.27
C VAL A 78 -10.79 14.35 15.63
N LEU A 79 -11.71 15.18 15.16
CA LEU A 79 -13.13 15.03 15.40
C LEU A 79 -13.67 13.69 14.88
N LEU A 80 -13.36 13.35 13.63
CA LEU A 80 -13.78 12.08 13.04
C LEU A 80 -13.14 10.88 13.75
N TRP A 81 -11.91 11.01 14.22
CA TRP A 81 -11.24 9.97 14.98
C TRP A 81 -11.87 9.72 16.36
N ILE A 82 -12.31 10.79 17.04
CA ILE A 82 -13.07 10.68 18.28
C ILE A 82 -14.40 9.94 18.02
N VAL A 83 -15.15 10.35 17.00
CA VAL A 83 -16.41 9.69 16.60
C VAL A 83 -16.16 8.21 16.28
N ALA A 84 -15.14 7.91 15.49
CA ALA A 84 -14.74 6.55 15.13
C ALA A 84 -14.41 5.70 16.38
N ARG A 85 -13.74 6.29 17.36
CA ARG A 85 -13.41 5.63 18.63
C ARG A 85 -14.67 5.30 19.44
N VAL A 86 -15.53 6.27 19.67
CA VAL A 86 -16.78 6.08 20.43
C VAL A 86 -17.65 5.02 19.77
N ALA A 87 -17.85 5.10 18.45
CA ALA A 87 -18.64 4.11 17.70
C ALA A 87 -18.05 2.70 17.82
N SER A 88 -16.73 2.56 17.69
CA SER A 88 -16.05 1.26 17.78
C SER A 88 -16.10 0.66 19.17
N ASP A 89 -16.01 1.49 20.23
CA ASP A 89 -16.09 1.01 21.61
C ASP A 89 -17.50 0.45 21.92
N GLY A 90 -18.55 1.04 21.35
CA GLY A 90 -19.92 0.49 21.43
C GLY A 90 -20.06 -0.89 20.79
N VAL A 91 -19.48 -1.10 19.62
CA VAL A 91 -19.49 -2.42 18.95
C VAL A 91 -18.71 -3.45 19.75
N ARG A 92 -17.56 -3.08 20.29
CA ARG A 92 -16.71 -3.97 21.10
C ARG A 92 -17.36 -4.41 22.42
N ALA A 93 -18.16 -3.56 23.02
CA ALA A 93 -18.93 -3.87 24.22
C ALA A 93 -20.15 -4.77 23.95
N SER A 94 -20.55 -4.92 22.69
CA SER A 94 -21.67 -5.74 22.26
C SER A 94 -21.28 -7.22 22.08
N ARG A 95 -22.29 -8.08 21.85
CA ARG A 95 -22.08 -9.51 21.49
C ARG A 95 -21.29 -9.70 20.20
N LEU A 96 -21.16 -8.66 19.37
CA LEU A 96 -20.40 -8.67 18.11
C LEU A 96 -18.90 -8.43 18.30
N GLY A 97 -18.42 -8.14 19.51
CA GLY A 97 -17.01 -7.81 19.76
C GLY A 97 -16.02 -8.91 19.38
N GLY A 98 -16.41 -10.18 19.50
CA GLY A 98 -15.59 -11.32 19.05
C GLY A 98 -15.45 -11.38 17.52
N LEU A 99 -16.55 -11.17 16.80
CA LEU A 99 -16.58 -11.12 15.34
C LEU A 99 -15.80 -9.88 14.81
N ASP A 100 -15.99 -8.73 15.45
CA ASP A 100 -15.26 -7.50 15.10
C ASP A 100 -13.73 -7.70 15.17
N ARG A 101 -13.22 -8.42 16.18
CA ARG A 101 -11.80 -8.72 16.31
C ARG A 101 -11.29 -9.66 15.22
N THR A 102 -12.02 -10.74 14.94
CA THR A 102 -11.62 -11.70 13.89
C THR A 102 -11.62 -11.07 12.51
N LEU A 103 -12.63 -10.27 12.20
CA LEU A 103 -12.68 -9.48 10.96
C LEU A 103 -11.58 -8.41 10.96
N GLY A 104 -11.24 -7.83 12.12
CA GLY A 104 -10.13 -6.91 12.27
C GLY A 104 -8.78 -7.54 11.93
N LEU A 105 -8.55 -8.82 12.29
CA LEU A 105 -7.37 -9.57 11.88
C LEU A 105 -7.25 -9.65 10.36
N VAL A 106 -8.34 -10.05 9.69
CA VAL A 106 -8.37 -10.18 8.22
C VAL A 106 -8.15 -8.83 7.55
N PHE A 107 -8.85 -7.80 8.00
CA PHE A 107 -8.69 -6.44 7.48
C PHE A 107 -7.28 -5.90 7.71
N GLY A 108 -6.72 -6.12 8.90
CA GLY A 108 -5.35 -5.73 9.23
C GLY A 108 -4.31 -6.42 8.35
N ALA A 109 -4.47 -7.73 8.10
CA ALA A 109 -3.60 -8.48 7.18
C ALA A 109 -3.73 -7.96 5.74
N ALA A 110 -4.95 -7.70 5.25
CA ALA A 110 -5.20 -7.11 3.94
C ALA A 110 -4.56 -5.71 3.81
N ARG A 111 -4.67 -4.87 4.84
CA ARG A 111 -3.96 -3.58 4.91
C ARG A 111 -2.45 -3.75 4.84
N GLY A 112 -1.89 -4.72 5.58
CA GLY A 112 -0.46 -5.04 5.52
C GLY A 112 -0.03 -5.44 4.11
N ALA A 113 -0.82 -6.29 3.43
CA ALA A 113 -0.58 -6.68 2.05
C ALA A 113 -0.65 -5.48 1.09
N ALA A 114 -1.64 -4.60 1.26
CA ALA A 114 -1.77 -3.38 0.47
C ALA A 114 -0.55 -2.45 0.64
N LEU A 115 -0.02 -2.30 1.87
CA LEU A 115 1.19 -1.53 2.12
C LEU A 115 2.42 -2.11 1.41
N VAL A 116 2.58 -3.44 1.40
CA VAL A 116 3.67 -4.11 0.66
C VAL A 116 3.53 -3.87 -0.83
N VAL A 117 2.32 -3.97 -1.37
CA VAL A 117 2.02 -3.72 -2.79
C VAL A 117 2.33 -2.27 -3.16
N VAL A 118 1.90 -1.31 -2.35
CA VAL A 118 2.20 0.12 -2.58
C VAL A 118 3.71 0.37 -2.49
N ALA A 119 4.39 -0.21 -1.50
CA ALA A 119 5.85 -0.09 -1.38
C ALA A 119 6.58 -0.65 -2.61
N TYR A 120 6.10 -1.77 -3.16
CA TYR A 120 6.63 -2.33 -4.42
C TYR A 120 6.48 -1.36 -5.59
N ILE A 121 5.30 -0.77 -5.77
CA ILE A 121 5.03 0.21 -6.83
C ILE A 121 5.95 1.43 -6.67
N VAL A 122 6.01 2.01 -5.47
CA VAL A 122 6.83 3.19 -5.18
C VAL A 122 8.31 2.90 -5.38
N ALA A 123 8.80 1.74 -4.92
CA ALA A 123 10.17 1.33 -5.13
C ALA A 123 10.49 1.14 -6.62
N GLY A 124 9.58 0.56 -7.41
CA GLY A 124 9.74 0.38 -8.86
C GLY A 124 9.71 1.68 -9.65
N LEU A 125 9.03 2.72 -9.14
CA LEU A 125 9.07 4.06 -9.73
C LEU A 125 10.38 4.79 -9.41
N ALA A 126 10.98 4.52 -8.24
CA ALA A 126 12.20 5.19 -7.80
C ALA A 126 13.47 4.53 -8.36
N VAL A 127 13.48 3.20 -8.47
CA VAL A 127 14.65 2.41 -8.88
C VAL A 127 14.21 1.27 -9.80
N PRO A 128 14.86 1.07 -10.96
CA PRO A 128 14.59 -0.06 -11.85
C PRO A 128 14.72 -1.39 -11.09
N VAL A 129 13.81 -2.32 -11.33
CA VAL A 129 13.73 -3.61 -10.60
C VAL A 129 15.02 -4.42 -10.73
N ASP A 130 15.73 -4.31 -11.86
CA ASP A 130 17.01 -4.99 -12.09
C ASP A 130 18.14 -4.49 -11.17
N ALA A 131 18.04 -3.26 -10.69
CA ALA A 131 18.99 -2.64 -9.77
C ALA A 131 18.67 -2.94 -8.28
N TRP A 132 17.58 -3.68 -8.00
CA TRP A 132 17.24 -4.01 -6.63
C TRP A 132 18.22 -5.00 -6.01
N PRO A 133 18.45 -4.94 -4.68
CA PRO A 133 19.32 -5.89 -3.98
C PRO A 133 18.87 -7.34 -4.18
N ALA A 134 19.84 -8.26 -4.26
CA ALA A 134 19.56 -9.68 -4.46
C ALA A 134 18.53 -10.28 -3.49
N PRO A 135 18.52 -9.97 -2.17
CA PRO A 135 17.50 -10.50 -1.26
C PRO A 135 16.06 -10.12 -1.62
N VAL A 136 15.86 -8.96 -2.28
CA VAL A 136 14.54 -8.51 -2.76
C VAL A 136 14.16 -9.26 -4.02
N ARG A 137 15.07 -9.34 -5.00
CA ARG A 137 14.82 -9.99 -6.29
C ARG A 137 14.59 -11.50 -6.15
N GLU A 138 15.21 -12.13 -5.16
CA GLU A 138 15.09 -13.57 -4.88
C GLU A 138 13.96 -13.89 -3.88
N ALA A 139 13.18 -12.90 -3.45
CA ALA A 139 12.09 -13.11 -2.51
C ALA A 139 10.96 -13.95 -3.15
N ARG A 140 10.54 -15.00 -2.45
CA ARG A 140 9.47 -15.92 -2.92
C ARG A 140 8.11 -15.24 -3.01
N LEU A 141 7.87 -14.23 -2.18
CA LEU A 141 6.63 -13.47 -2.18
C LEU A 141 6.58 -12.41 -3.30
N LEU A 142 7.70 -12.08 -3.94
CA LEU A 142 7.78 -11.05 -4.95
C LEU A 142 6.78 -11.24 -6.12
N PRO A 143 6.58 -12.45 -6.68
CA PRO A 143 5.59 -12.65 -7.73
C PRO A 143 4.14 -12.42 -7.26
N ALA A 144 3.84 -12.73 -6.00
CA ALA A 144 2.51 -12.48 -5.41
C ALA A 144 2.28 -10.97 -5.21
N VAL A 145 3.30 -10.26 -4.72
CA VAL A 145 3.27 -8.80 -4.54
C VAL A 145 3.12 -8.10 -5.91
N HIS A 146 3.84 -8.55 -6.94
CA HIS A 146 3.70 -8.02 -8.29
C HIS A 146 2.28 -8.21 -8.83
N ARG A 147 1.66 -9.40 -8.67
CA ARG A 147 0.26 -9.60 -9.08
C ARG A 147 -0.68 -8.63 -8.38
N GLY A 148 -0.48 -8.40 -7.08
CA GLY A 148 -1.21 -7.39 -6.33
C GLY A 148 -1.01 -5.98 -6.87
N ALA A 149 0.22 -5.64 -7.27
CA ALA A 149 0.55 -4.33 -7.84
C ALA A 149 -0.11 -4.12 -9.21
N VAL A 150 -0.10 -5.12 -10.07
CA VAL A 150 -0.80 -5.08 -11.38
C VAL A 150 -2.31 -4.93 -11.19
N TRP A 151 -2.89 -5.70 -10.26
CA TRP A 151 -4.31 -5.60 -9.93
C TRP A 151 -4.67 -4.20 -9.41
N LEU A 152 -3.89 -3.66 -8.48
CA LEU A 152 -4.13 -2.33 -7.91
C LEU A 152 -3.98 -1.22 -8.97
N ALA A 153 -2.92 -1.28 -9.78
CA ALA A 153 -2.71 -0.34 -10.87
C ALA A 153 -3.86 -0.38 -11.89
N GLY A 154 -4.44 -1.58 -12.13
CA GLY A 154 -5.60 -1.76 -13.00
C GLY A 154 -6.88 -1.06 -12.53
N GLN A 155 -7.01 -0.81 -11.20
CA GLN A 155 -8.16 -0.09 -10.64
C GLN A 155 -8.08 1.43 -10.88
N LEU A 156 -6.91 1.95 -11.25
CA LEU A 156 -6.73 3.38 -11.50
C LEU A 156 -7.16 3.76 -12.92
N PRO A 157 -7.68 4.99 -13.13
CA PRO A 157 -7.95 5.51 -14.47
C PRO A 157 -6.68 5.44 -15.35
N PRO A 158 -6.83 5.26 -16.69
CA PRO A 158 -5.68 5.05 -17.58
C PRO A 158 -4.56 6.08 -17.48
N GLY A 159 -4.89 7.36 -17.22
CA GLY A 159 -3.91 8.44 -17.08
C GLY A 159 -3.11 8.43 -15.77
N TYR A 160 -3.52 7.63 -14.79
CA TYR A 160 -2.89 7.55 -13.45
C TYR A 160 -2.29 6.18 -13.14
N ARG A 161 -2.25 5.28 -14.12
CA ARG A 161 -1.70 3.93 -13.93
C ARG A 161 -0.18 4.00 -13.83
N PRO A 162 0.42 3.62 -12.69
CA PRO A 162 1.87 3.50 -12.60
C PRO A 162 2.36 2.36 -13.50
N ALA A 163 3.54 2.54 -14.08
CA ALA A 163 4.23 1.45 -14.77
C ALA A 163 4.69 0.43 -13.72
N VAL A 164 4.11 -0.77 -13.75
CA VAL A 164 4.48 -1.86 -12.85
C VAL A 164 5.45 -2.77 -13.59
N SER A 165 6.75 -2.65 -13.29
CA SER A 165 7.78 -3.51 -13.89
C SER A 165 7.64 -4.94 -13.35
N PRO A 166 7.71 -5.97 -14.22
CA PRO A 166 7.69 -7.36 -13.77
C PRO A 166 8.93 -7.65 -12.92
N PRO A 167 8.82 -8.55 -11.92
CA PRO A 167 9.98 -9.01 -11.19
C PRO A 167 10.95 -9.68 -12.16
N PRO A 168 12.28 -9.59 -11.91
CA PRO A 168 13.24 -10.33 -12.71
C PRO A 168 12.86 -11.82 -12.67
N VAL A 169 12.93 -12.47 -13.81
CA VAL A 169 12.55 -13.88 -13.98
C VAL A 169 13.39 -14.70 -13.00
N GLY A 170 12.79 -15.02 -11.86
CA GLY A 170 13.40 -15.91 -10.86
C GLY A 170 13.52 -17.32 -11.46
N ARG A 171 14.33 -18.16 -10.83
CA ARG A 171 14.60 -19.57 -11.20
C ARG A 171 13.38 -20.50 -11.23
N GLU A 172 12.17 -20.01 -11.24
CA GLU A 172 10.98 -20.81 -11.50
C GLU A 172 10.86 -21.03 -13.01
N THR A 173 11.77 -21.84 -13.54
CA THR A 173 11.56 -22.52 -14.82
C THR A 173 10.38 -23.47 -14.60
N THR A 174 9.18 -23.03 -14.97
CA THR A 174 8.06 -23.97 -15.11
C THR A 174 8.47 -25.03 -16.15
N ALA A 175 8.03 -26.27 -15.97
CA ALA A 175 8.31 -27.32 -16.94
C ALA A 175 7.97 -26.89 -18.39
N GLY A 176 6.93 -26.05 -18.55
CA GLY A 176 6.60 -25.43 -19.84
C GLY A 176 7.66 -24.46 -20.37
N ALA A 177 8.26 -23.64 -19.53
CA ALA A 177 9.34 -22.74 -19.92
C ALA A 177 10.61 -23.50 -20.31
N LEU A 178 10.89 -24.65 -19.66
CA LEU A 178 11.99 -25.53 -20.05
C LEU A 178 11.74 -26.21 -21.39
N LEU A 179 10.50 -26.59 -21.71
CA LEU A 179 10.14 -27.22 -22.98
C LEU A 179 10.21 -26.22 -24.18
N HIS A 180 10.05 -24.93 -23.91
CA HIS A 180 10.13 -23.87 -24.94
C HIS A 180 11.42 -23.06 -24.90
N ALA A 181 12.34 -23.35 -23.97
CA ALA A 181 13.63 -22.70 -23.92
C ALA A 181 14.49 -23.13 -25.12
N THR A 182 14.74 -22.23 -26.04
CA THR A 182 15.80 -22.43 -27.04
C THR A 182 17.13 -22.60 -26.31
N PRO A 183 17.85 -23.72 -26.45
CA PRO A 183 19.12 -23.92 -25.78
C PRO A 183 20.12 -22.89 -26.31
N ALA A 184 20.41 -21.86 -25.51
CA ALA A 184 21.53 -20.96 -25.74
C ALA A 184 22.84 -21.68 -25.42
N GLY A 185 23.07 -22.83 -26.04
CA GLY A 185 24.32 -23.58 -25.96
C GLY A 185 25.33 -22.92 -26.90
N ARG A 186 26.53 -22.60 -26.41
CA ARG A 186 27.69 -22.35 -27.25
C ARG A 186 27.83 -23.55 -28.19
N ALA A 187 27.67 -23.35 -29.51
CA ALA A 187 28.03 -24.35 -30.47
C ALA A 187 29.50 -24.73 -30.25
N ILE A 188 29.72 -25.96 -29.79
CA ILE A 188 31.08 -26.49 -29.69
C ILE A 188 31.57 -26.61 -31.13
N PRO A 189 32.64 -25.89 -31.57
CA PRO A 189 33.12 -26.02 -32.91
C PRO A 189 33.55 -27.47 -33.13
N VAL A 190 32.86 -28.15 -34.02
CA VAL A 190 33.23 -29.49 -34.48
C VAL A 190 34.55 -29.33 -35.25
N ARG A 191 35.64 -29.75 -34.60
CA ARG A 191 36.97 -29.82 -35.22
C ARG A 191 36.88 -30.86 -36.36
N ARG A 192 36.81 -30.43 -37.61
CA ARG A 192 37.02 -31.33 -38.76
C ARG A 192 38.47 -31.85 -38.64
N ARG A 193 38.62 -33.16 -38.51
CA ARG A 193 39.93 -33.81 -38.73
C ARG A 193 40.11 -33.87 -40.24
N GLU A 194 41.12 -33.18 -40.74
CA GLU A 194 41.73 -33.42 -42.05
C GLU A 194 42.69 -34.57 -41.91
#